data_b0d0aeccb4d228de5801c4272d180d5a
#
_entry.id   b0d0aeccb4d228de5801c4272d180d5a
#
_cell.length_a   1.000
_cell.length_b   1.000
_cell.length_c   1.000
_cell.angle_alpha   90.00
_cell.angle_beta   90.00
_cell.angle_gamma   90.00
#
_symmetry.space_group_name_H-M   'P 1'
#
loop_
_entity.id
_entity.type
_entity.pdbx_description
1 polymer ?
#
loop_
_entity_poly.entity_id
_entity_poly.type
_entity_poly.pdbx_seq_one_letter_code
_entity_poly.pdbx_strand_id
1 'polypeptide(L)'
;IDSGAITNAEIGLVISNNPGAYALKRAESRGIPAKCISPKSFENRVAFHEALLKELKANEADLIVLAGFLVAVPSMIVEAYPNKIINIHPSLIPSFCGVGFYGLRVHEGVLARGVKVTGATVHFVDTGTDTGPIILQKAVEVHEGDSPEVLQRRVMEEAEWKILPKAIDLIANGRVSVRNGKVCIKD
;
A
#
# COMPACT_ATOMS: atom_id res chain seq x y z
N ILE A 1 -6.12 8.58 -11.42
CA ILE A 1 -6.11 8.48 -12.89
C ILE A 1 -7.08 9.49 -13.48
N ASP A 2 -8.39 9.40 -13.20
CA ASP A 2 -9.42 10.30 -13.77
C ASP A 2 -9.14 11.81 -13.58
N SER A 3 -8.48 12.17 -12.48
CA SER A 3 -8.09 13.56 -12.18
C SER A 3 -6.81 14.03 -12.90
N GLY A 4 -6.14 13.14 -13.64
CA GLY A 4 -4.83 13.41 -14.23
C GLY A 4 -3.66 13.38 -13.24
N ALA A 5 -3.89 13.01 -11.97
CA ALA A 5 -2.83 12.93 -10.96
C ALA A 5 -1.88 11.75 -11.16
N ILE A 6 -2.28 10.77 -11.94
CA ILE A 6 -1.46 9.62 -12.35
C ILE A 6 -1.50 9.57 -13.87
N THR A 7 -0.33 9.63 -14.49
CA THR A 7 -0.11 9.55 -15.94
C THR A 7 0.59 8.24 -16.31
N ASN A 8 0.51 7.83 -17.54
CA ASN A 8 1.17 6.61 -18.07
C ASN A 8 0.87 5.33 -17.26
N ALA A 9 -0.31 5.26 -16.65
CA ALA A 9 -0.76 4.07 -15.93
C ALA A 9 -2.27 3.87 -16.07
N GLU A 10 -2.67 2.63 -16.05
CA GLU A 10 -4.06 2.20 -15.97
C GLU A 10 -4.22 1.17 -14.85
N ILE A 11 -5.44 1.00 -14.34
CA ILE A 11 -5.73 -0.04 -13.36
C ILE A 11 -6.25 -1.27 -14.13
N GLY A 12 -5.40 -2.27 -14.31
CA GLY A 12 -5.76 -3.50 -15.01
C GLY A 12 -6.64 -4.43 -14.18
N LEU A 13 -6.44 -4.46 -12.86
CA LEU A 13 -7.19 -5.35 -11.96
C LEU A 13 -7.22 -4.80 -10.53
N VAL A 14 -8.34 -4.99 -9.85
CA VAL A 14 -8.47 -4.79 -8.39
C VAL A 14 -8.70 -6.14 -7.73
N ILE A 15 -7.84 -6.52 -6.78
CA ILE A 15 -7.99 -7.75 -5.99
C ILE A 15 -8.30 -7.39 -4.54
N SER A 16 -9.24 -8.10 -3.95
CA SER A 16 -9.48 -8.09 -2.50
C SER A 16 -9.55 -9.50 -1.94
N ASN A 17 -9.07 -9.68 -0.72
CA ASN A 17 -9.25 -10.92 0.03
C ASN A 17 -10.60 -10.99 0.78
N ASN A 18 -11.39 -9.92 0.74
CA ASN A 18 -12.70 -9.81 1.34
C ASN A 18 -13.76 -9.57 0.26
N PRO A 19 -14.78 -10.45 0.10
CA PRO A 19 -15.82 -10.29 -0.91
C PRO A 19 -16.71 -9.07 -0.67
N GLY A 20 -16.79 -8.58 0.58
CA GLY A 20 -17.52 -7.37 0.93
C GLY A 20 -16.74 -6.06 0.80
N ALA A 21 -15.50 -6.11 0.30
CA ALA A 21 -14.65 -4.92 0.20
C ALA A 21 -15.25 -3.88 -0.76
N TYR A 22 -15.38 -2.65 -0.28
CA TYR A 22 -15.91 -1.53 -1.08
C TYR A 22 -15.04 -1.24 -2.32
N ALA A 23 -13.74 -1.57 -2.26
CA ALA A 23 -12.84 -1.44 -3.40
C ALA A 23 -13.30 -2.22 -4.64
N LEU A 24 -13.89 -3.42 -4.47
CA LEU A 24 -14.44 -4.20 -5.58
C LEU A 24 -15.59 -3.47 -6.25
N LYS A 25 -16.54 -2.94 -5.46
CA LYS A 25 -17.66 -2.15 -5.98
C LYS A 25 -17.22 -0.89 -6.71
N ARG A 26 -16.19 -0.22 -6.19
CA ARG A 26 -15.59 0.96 -6.85
C ARG A 26 -14.97 0.62 -8.19
N ALA A 27 -14.27 -0.51 -8.28
CA ALA A 27 -13.69 -0.99 -9.52
C ALA A 27 -14.78 -1.32 -10.56
N GLU A 28 -15.77 -2.11 -10.17
CA GLU A 28 -16.92 -2.47 -11.02
C GLU A 28 -17.65 -1.25 -11.56
N SER A 29 -17.90 -0.24 -10.71
CA SER A 29 -18.57 1.02 -11.12
C SER A 29 -17.77 1.85 -12.13
N ARG A 30 -16.50 1.54 -12.31
CA ARG A 30 -15.58 2.16 -13.28
C ARG A 30 -15.21 1.27 -14.45
N GLY A 31 -15.84 0.09 -14.57
CA GLY A 31 -15.53 -0.90 -15.60
C GLY A 31 -14.13 -1.52 -15.45
N ILE A 32 -13.53 -1.41 -14.26
CA ILE A 32 -12.23 -2.01 -13.95
C ILE A 32 -12.45 -3.46 -13.51
N PRO A 33 -11.74 -4.45 -14.07
CA PRO A 33 -11.81 -5.82 -13.61
C PRO A 33 -11.59 -5.94 -12.10
N ALA A 34 -12.47 -6.68 -11.41
CA ALA A 34 -12.40 -6.84 -9.97
C ALA A 34 -12.52 -8.31 -9.59
N LYS A 35 -11.69 -8.78 -8.66
CA LYS A 35 -11.67 -10.18 -8.24
C LYS A 35 -11.51 -10.33 -6.74
N CYS A 36 -12.32 -11.20 -6.15
CA CYS A 36 -12.10 -11.63 -4.77
C CYS A 36 -11.28 -12.91 -4.75
N ILE A 37 -10.11 -12.89 -4.09
CA ILE A 37 -9.27 -14.05 -3.84
C ILE A 37 -9.13 -14.17 -2.31
N SER A 38 -10.00 -14.93 -1.68
CA SER A 38 -10.03 -15.06 -0.22
C SER A 38 -9.18 -16.25 0.24
N PRO A 39 -8.31 -16.08 1.25
CA PRO A 39 -7.58 -17.21 1.85
C PRO A 39 -8.50 -18.35 2.32
N LYS A 40 -9.72 -18.01 2.72
CA LYS A 40 -10.73 -18.99 3.19
C LYS A 40 -11.25 -19.92 2.09
N SER A 41 -11.02 -19.59 0.82
CA SER A 41 -11.44 -20.40 -0.33
C SER A 41 -10.41 -21.43 -0.76
N PHE A 42 -9.30 -21.54 -0.04
CA PHE A 42 -8.20 -22.43 -0.37
C PHE A 42 -7.92 -23.39 0.79
N GLU A 43 -7.42 -24.57 0.46
CA GLU A 43 -7.08 -25.62 1.41
C GLU A 43 -6.01 -25.18 2.41
N ASN A 44 -5.05 -24.38 1.95
CA ASN A 44 -3.95 -23.88 2.76
C ASN A 44 -3.42 -22.53 2.21
N ARG A 45 -2.50 -21.92 2.97
CA ARG A 45 -1.88 -20.64 2.59
C ARG A 45 -1.07 -20.71 1.29
N VAL A 46 -0.43 -21.84 1.02
CA VAL A 46 0.39 -22.01 -0.19
C VAL A 46 -0.49 -21.93 -1.43
N ALA A 47 -1.59 -22.69 -1.46
CA ALA A 47 -2.56 -22.66 -2.55
C ALA A 47 -3.15 -21.26 -2.80
N PHE A 48 -3.43 -20.53 -1.71
CA PHE A 48 -3.87 -19.12 -1.82
C PHE A 48 -2.78 -18.24 -2.46
N HIS A 49 -1.53 -18.37 -2.03
CA HIS A 49 -0.41 -17.57 -2.55
C HIS A 49 -0.13 -17.88 -4.02
N GLU A 50 -0.19 -19.16 -4.41
CA GLU A 50 -0.04 -19.59 -5.81
C GLU A 50 -1.16 -19.04 -6.70
N ALA A 51 -2.40 -19.08 -6.21
CA ALA A 51 -3.53 -18.51 -6.94
C ALA A 51 -3.40 -16.99 -7.11
N LEU A 52 -2.95 -16.28 -6.08
CA LEU A 52 -2.69 -14.85 -6.15
C LEU A 52 -1.58 -14.53 -7.16
N LEU A 53 -0.46 -15.24 -7.10
CA LEU A 53 0.66 -15.08 -8.05
C LEU A 53 0.23 -15.38 -9.48
N LYS A 54 -0.55 -16.45 -9.69
CA LYS A 54 -1.09 -16.82 -11.00
C LYS A 54 -1.95 -15.70 -11.58
N GLU A 55 -2.80 -15.10 -10.75
CA GLU A 55 -3.66 -14.00 -11.17
C GLU A 55 -2.87 -12.75 -11.54
N LEU A 56 -1.87 -12.38 -10.73
CA LEU A 56 -0.99 -11.24 -11.01
C LEU A 56 -0.23 -11.42 -12.31
N LYS A 57 0.28 -12.63 -12.58
CA LYS A 57 0.97 -12.96 -13.84
C LYS A 57 0.04 -12.96 -15.05
N ALA A 58 -1.18 -13.49 -14.89
CA ALA A 58 -2.17 -13.52 -15.98
C ALA A 58 -2.63 -12.12 -16.43
N ASN A 59 -2.55 -11.15 -15.53
CA ASN A 59 -2.86 -9.74 -15.82
C ASN A 59 -1.63 -8.89 -16.17
N GLU A 60 -0.47 -9.49 -16.35
CA GLU A 60 0.78 -8.82 -16.74
C GLU A 60 1.07 -7.55 -15.94
N ALA A 61 0.82 -7.59 -14.63
CA ALA A 61 0.94 -6.42 -13.77
C ALA A 61 2.38 -5.89 -13.74
N ASP A 62 2.59 -4.64 -14.14
CA ASP A 62 3.88 -3.94 -14.07
C ASP A 62 4.16 -3.39 -12.68
N LEU A 63 3.11 -2.99 -11.96
CA LEU A 63 3.16 -2.46 -10.61
C LEU A 63 2.02 -3.02 -9.78
N ILE A 64 2.33 -3.48 -8.60
CA ILE A 64 1.36 -3.94 -7.59
C ILE A 64 1.29 -2.90 -6.49
N VAL A 65 0.09 -2.40 -6.19
CA VAL A 65 -0.15 -1.39 -5.16
C VAL A 65 -0.94 -2.01 -4.01
N LEU A 66 -0.34 -2.05 -2.83
CA LEU A 66 -1.02 -2.48 -1.60
C LEU A 66 -1.61 -1.24 -0.92
N ALA A 67 -2.94 -1.23 -0.79
CA ALA A 67 -3.70 -0.17 -0.12
C ALA A 67 -4.69 -0.82 0.85
N GLY A 68 -4.33 -0.90 2.13
CA GLY A 68 -5.13 -1.60 3.13
C GLY A 68 -5.18 -3.12 2.96
N PHE A 69 -4.19 -3.71 2.29
CA PHE A 69 -4.04 -5.16 2.17
C PHE A 69 -3.27 -5.70 3.38
N LEU A 70 -4.00 -6.28 4.35
CA LEU A 70 -3.47 -6.68 5.65
C LEU A 70 -2.88 -8.10 5.69
N VAL A 71 -2.91 -8.81 4.58
CA VAL A 71 -2.28 -10.13 4.45
C VAL A 71 -0.82 -9.94 4.07
N ALA A 72 0.09 -10.57 4.80
CA ALA A 72 1.51 -10.52 4.45
C ALA A 72 1.74 -11.08 3.04
N VAL A 73 2.44 -10.30 2.21
CA VAL A 73 2.80 -10.75 0.86
C VAL A 73 3.91 -11.79 0.97
N PRO A 74 3.72 -13.00 0.42
CA PRO A 74 4.70 -14.06 0.56
C PRO A 74 5.94 -13.79 -0.29
N SER A 75 7.11 -14.32 0.14
CA SER A 75 8.39 -14.14 -0.54
C SER A 75 8.33 -14.51 -2.02
N MET A 76 7.60 -15.55 -2.39
CA MET A 76 7.43 -15.97 -3.78
C MET A 76 6.82 -14.88 -4.69
N ILE A 77 5.95 -14.02 -4.14
CA ILE A 77 5.39 -12.88 -4.90
C ILE A 77 6.40 -11.73 -4.93
N VAL A 78 7.05 -11.44 -3.80
CA VAL A 78 8.09 -10.39 -3.72
C VAL A 78 9.24 -10.69 -4.69
N GLU A 79 9.70 -11.94 -4.75
CA GLU A 79 10.75 -12.41 -5.65
C GLU A 79 10.34 -12.36 -7.13
N ALA A 80 9.06 -12.62 -7.44
CA ALA A 80 8.54 -12.52 -8.79
C ALA A 80 8.36 -11.08 -9.29
N TYR A 81 8.28 -10.10 -8.37
CA TYR A 81 8.04 -8.68 -8.66
C TYR A 81 9.04 -7.77 -7.93
N PRO A 82 10.36 -7.93 -8.14
CA PRO A 82 11.38 -7.15 -7.45
C PRO A 82 11.25 -5.66 -7.76
N ASN A 83 11.12 -4.82 -6.72
CA ASN A 83 10.86 -3.37 -6.82
C ASN A 83 9.63 -3.00 -7.66
N LYS A 84 8.63 -3.88 -7.72
CA LYS A 84 7.35 -3.66 -8.41
C LYS A 84 6.14 -3.80 -7.49
N ILE A 85 6.35 -3.89 -6.20
CA ILE A 85 5.28 -3.90 -5.19
C ILE A 85 5.50 -2.71 -4.28
N ILE A 86 4.51 -1.86 -4.13
CA ILE A 86 4.54 -0.74 -3.19
C ILE A 86 3.41 -0.86 -2.18
N ASN A 87 3.65 -0.33 -0.98
CA ASN A 87 2.66 -0.26 0.09
C ASN A 87 2.56 1.18 0.61
N ILE A 88 1.35 1.56 1.02
CA ILE A 88 1.12 2.75 1.83
C ILE A 88 0.93 2.35 3.28
N HIS A 89 1.77 2.87 4.17
CA HIS A 89 1.73 2.63 5.60
C HIS A 89 1.39 3.92 6.34
N PRO A 90 0.43 3.91 7.31
CA PRO A 90 -0.09 5.13 7.92
C PRO A 90 0.78 5.65 9.07
N SER A 91 2.10 5.58 8.93
CA SER A 91 3.07 6.23 9.83
C SER A 91 4.33 6.70 9.09
N LEU A 92 5.17 7.44 9.79
CA LEU A 92 6.52 7.77 9.32
C LEU A 92 7.49 6.63 9.69
N ILE A 93 7.67 5.65 8.81
CA ILE A 93 8.63 4.55 9.00
C ILE A 93 10.03 5.15 9.30
N PRO A 94 10.76 4.64 10.31
CA PRO A 94 10.59 3.36 11.00
C PRO A 94 9.73 3.38 12.28
N SER A 95 9.00 4.45 12.55
CA SER A 95 8.14 4.55 13.73
C SER A 95 6.78 3.91 13.49
N PHE A 96 6.21 3.22 14.48
CA PHE A 96 4.87 2.64 14.46
C PHE A 96 4.59 1.78 13.22
N CYS A 97 5.55 0.91 12.86
CA CYS A 97 5.47 -0.01 11.74
C CYS A 97 5.91 -1.41 12.14
N GLY A 98 5.80 -2.37 11.22
CA GLY A 98 6.15 -3.76 11.49
C GLY A 98 5.01 -4.56 12.11
N VAL A 99 5.35 -5.73 12.67
CA VAL A 99 4.38 -6.68 13.19
C VAL A 99 3.50 -6.05 14.28
N GLY A 100 2.18 -6.10 14.10
CA GLY A 100 1.20 -5.55 15.05
C GLY A 100 0.74 -4.13 14.75
N PHE A 101 1.45 -3.37 13.93
CA PHE A 101 1.07 -2.01 13.53
C PHE A 101 0.37 -2.01 12.17
N TYR A 102 -0.96 -2.02 12.17
CA TYR A 102 -1.80 -1.94 10.97
C TYR A 102 -3.14 -1.27 11.28
N GLY A 103 -3.72 -0.62 10.29
CA GLY A 103 -5.02 0.03 10.40
C GLY A 103 -5.08 0.99 11.59
N LEU A 104 -6.14 0.90 12.40
CA LEU A 104 -6.36 1.78 13.54
C LEU A 104 -5.29 1.65 14.64
N ARG A 105 -4.68 0.46 14.78
CA ARG A 105 -3.63 0.21 15.79
C ARG A 105 -2.41 1.11 15.67
N VAL A 106 -2.10 1.58 14.47
CA VAL A 106 -1.02 2.55 14.25
C VAL A 106 -1.35 3.85 14.97
N HIS A 107 -2.55 4.37 14.78
CA HIS A 107 -3.00 5.64 15.38
C HIS A 107 -3.19 5.53 16.89
N GLU A 108 -3.68 4.39 17.38
CA GLU A 108 -3.71 4.07 18.81
C GLU A 108 -2.31 4.14 19.42
N GLY A 109 -1.32 3.53 18.77
CA GLY A 109 0.08 3.56 19.21
C GLY A 109 0.68 4.97 19.20
N VAL A 110 0.40 5.74 18.15
CA VAL A 110 0.82 7.15 18.03
C VAL A 110 0.29 7.98 19.20
N LEU A 111 -1.02 7.89 19.47
CA LEU A 111 -1.67 8.63 20.54
C LEU A 111 -1.19 8.18 21.93
N ALA A 112 -1.11 6.87 22.17
CA ALA A 112 -0.62 6.31 23.43
C ALA A 112 0.82 6.74 23.76
N ARG A 113 1.67 6.91 22.72
CA ARG A 113 3.05 7.37 22.91
C ARG A 113 3.14 8.89 23.10
N GLY A 114 2.10 9.65 22.73
CA GLY A 114 2.05 11.10 22.87
C GLY A 114 2.96 11.86 21.90
N VAL A 115 3.28 11.29 20.72
CA VAL A 115 4.05 11.99 19.70
C VAL A 115 3.24 13.15 19.12
N LYS A 116 3.92 14.18 18.65
CA LYS A 116 3.27 15.39 18.11
C LYS A 116 3.17 15.39 16.60
N VAL A 117 3.91 14.51 15.94
CA VAL A 117 3.94 14.37 14.48
C VAL A 117 3.88 12.90 14.12
N THR A 118 3.00 12.55 13.19
CA THR A 118 2.89 11.26 12.53
C THR A 118 2.86 11.48 11.02
N GLY A 119 2.31 10.58 10.23
CA GLY A 119 2.18 10.76 8.78
C GLY A 119 1.94 9.47 8.04
N ALA A 120 2.37 9.43 6.79
CA ALA A 120 2.31 8.24 5.96
C ALA A 120 3.61 8.03 5.18
N THR A 121 3.86 6.78 4.83
CA THR A 121 5.01 6.34 4.06
C THR A 121 4.58 5.47 2.89
N VAL A 122 5.00 5.80 1.67
CA VAL A 122 4.98 4.87 0.53
C VAL A 122 6.38 4.26 0.41
N HIS A 123 6.45 2.93 0.40
CA HIS A 123 7.69 2.20 0.29
C HIS A 123 7.56 1.00 -0.64
N PHE A 124 8.66 0.52 -1.19
CA PHE A 124 8.69 -0.79 -1.84
C PHE A 124 8.53 -1.90 -0.80
N VAL A 125 7.90 -2.98 -1.22
CA VAL A 125 7.74 -4.17 -0.38
C VAL A 125 8.90 -5.11 -0.63
N ASP A 126 9.54 -5.54 0.44
CA ASP A 126 10.55 -6.60 0.48
C ASP A 126 10.05 -7.79 1.30
N THR A 127 10.91 -8.73 1.65
CA THR A 127 10.54 -9.92 2.43
C THR A 127 10.33 -9.64 3.92
N GLY A 128 10.68 -8.45 4.40
CA GLY A 128 10.38 -8.00 5.76
C GLY A 128 9.00 -7.32 5.86
N THR A 129 8.65 -6.92 7.07
CA THR A 129 7.42 -6.16 7.30
C THR A 129 7.76 -4.69 7.44
N ASP A 130 7.32 -3.87 6.47
CA ASP A 130 7.55 -2.43 6.38
C ASP A 130 9.04 -2.02 6.37
N THR A 131 9.92 -2.87 5.81
CA THR A 131 11.39 -2.70 5.82
C THR A 131 11.96 -2.24 4.48
N GLY A 132 11.18 -2.29 3.42
CA GLY A 132 11.64 -1.97 2.07
C GLY A 132 11.94 -0.49 1.83
N PRO A 133 12.62 -0.16 0.73
CA PRO A 133 13.08 1.18 0.40
C PRO A 133 11.93 2.21 0.35
N ILE A 134 12.10 3.32 1.07
CA ILE A 134 11.10 4.39 1.17
C ILE A 134 11.11 5.23 -0.10
N ILE A 135 9.91 5.46 -0.67
CA ILE A 135 9.72 6.28 -1.88
C ILE A 135 9.35 7.71 -1.48
N LEU A 136 8.26 7.86 -0.72
CA LEU A 136 7.78 9.16 -0.27
C LEU A 136 7.28 9.07 1.18
N GLN A 137 7.45 10.17 1.90
CA GLN A 137 6.87 10.37 3.23
C GLN A 137 6.21 11.73 3.32
N LYS A 138 5.14 11.81 4.11
CA LYS A 138 4.49 13.07 4.41
C LYS A 138 4.08 13.11 5.88
N ALA A 139 4.53 14.16 6.58
CA ALA A 139 4.20 14.41 7.97
C ALA A 139 2.80 15.01 8.12
N VAL A 140 2.17 14.67 9.25
CA VAL A 140 0.85 15.15 9.69
C VAL A 140 0.93 15.44 11.19
N GLU A 141 0.36 16.55 11.65
CA GLU A 141 0.31 16.92 13.05
C GLU A 141 -0.69 16.06 13.84
N VAL A 142 -0.34 15.77 15.08
CA VAL A 142 -1.22 15.13 16.08
C VAL A 142 -1.76 16.22 16.99
N HIS A 143 -3.09 16.37 17.03
CA HIS A 143 -3.72 17.39 17.84
C HIS A 143 -4.13 16.85 19.22
N GLU A 144 -4.18 17.73 20.21
CA GLU A 144 -4.69 17.38 21.51
C GLU A 144 -6.17 16.98 21.43
N GLY A 145 -6.53 15.86 22.07
CA GLY A 145 -7.89 15.34 22.05
C GLY A 145 -8.26 14.52 20.81
N ASP A 146 -7.32 14.27 19.89
CA ASP A 146 -7.57 13.35 18.77
C ASP A 146 -8.00 11.96 19.27
N SER A 147 -9.05 11.39 18.67
CA SER A 147 -9.28 9.96 18.73
C SER A 147 -8.50 9.23 17.62
N PRO A 148 -8.27 7.91 17.74
CA PRO A 148 -7.61 7.13 16.68
C PRO A 148 -8.27 7.30 15.32
N GLU A 149 -9.59 7.36 15.25
CA GLU A 149 -10.36 7.51 14.01
C GLU A 149 -10.20 8.91 13.40
N VAL A 150 -10.16 9.96 14.24
CA VAL A 150 -9.93 11.34 13.80
C VAL A 150 -8.53 11.47 13.21
N LEU A 151 -7.53 10.94 13.92
CA LEU A 151 -6.15 10.95 13.44
C LEU A 151 -5.99 10.12 12.15
N GLN A 152 -6.59 8.92 12.09
CA GLN A 152 -6.60 8.09 10.89
C GLN A 152 -7.12 8.87 9.68
N ARG A 153 -8.29 9.51 9.83
CA ARG A 153 -8.89 10.28 8.76
C ARG A 153 -7.98 11.41 8.30
N ARG A 154 -7.37 12.15 9.24
CA ARG A 154 -6.42 13.23 8.92
C ARG A 154 -5.20 12.69 8.16
N VAL A 155 -4.61 11.58 8.59
CA VAL A 155 -3.48 10.94 7.90
C VAL A 155 -3.87 10.50 6.48
N MET A 156 -5.05 9.93 6.30
CA MET A 156 -5.58 9.58 4.98
C MET A 156 -5.72 10.80 4.07
N GLU A 157 -6.39 11.85 4.54
CA GLU A 157 -6.71 13.04 3.74
C GLU A 157 -5.48 13.91 3.46
N GLU A 158 -4.62 14.09 4.46
CA GLU A 158 -3.48 15.02 4.36
C GLU A 158 -2.20 14.36 3.83
N ALA A 159 -2.05 13.04 3.99
CA ALA A 159 -0.84 12.33 3.56
C ALA A 159 -1.12 11.23 2.55
N GLU A 160 -1.85 10.15 2.90
CA GLU A 160 -1.94 8.95 2.07
C GLU A 160 -2.51 9.25 0.67
N TRP A 161 -3.65 9.96 0.60
CA TRP A 161 -4.30 10.30 -0.67
C TRP A 161 -3.50 11.27 -1.54
N LYS A 162 -2.43 11.86 -0.99
CA LYS A 162 -1.53 12.76 -1.73
C LYS A 162 -0.28 12.03 -2.21
N ILE A 163 0.36 11.26 -1.31
CA ILE A 163 1.66 10.66 -1.66
C ILE A 163 1.55 9.34 -2.42
N LEU A 164 0.48 8.55 -2.22
CA LEU A 164 0.32 7.30 -2.96
C LEU A 164 0.12 7.54 -4.47
N PRO A 165 -0.81 8.40 -4.92
CA PRO A 165 -0.91 8.74 -6.34
C PRO A 165 0.37 9.31 -6.91
N LYS A 166 1.07 10.18 -6.17
CA LYS A 166 2.34 10.75 -6.58
C LYS A 166 3.44 9.69 -6.75
N ALA A 167 3.52 8.73 -5.84
CA ALA A 167 4.50 7.63 -5.95
C ALA A 167 4.21 6.74 -7.17
N ILE A 168 2.94 6.42 -7.42
CA ILE A 168 2.51 5.66 -8.60
C ILE A 168 2.89 6.41 -9.88
N ASP A 169 2.61 7.71 -9.95
CA ASP A 169 2.94 8.54 -11.12
C ASP A 169 4.45 8.59 -11.36
N LEU A 170 5.26 8.77 -10.33
CA LEU A 170 6.72 8.76 -10.45
C LEU A 170 7.25 7.43 -10.99
N ILE A 171 6.68 6.30 -10.53
CA ILE A 171 7.08 4.96 -10.99
C ILE A 171 6.64 4.75 -12.43
N ALA A 172 5.40 5.05 -12.78
CA ALA A 172 4.83 4.87 -14.12
C ALA A 172 5.59 5.69 -15.19
N ASN A 173 6.18 6.82 -14.78
CA ASN A 173 7.02 7.66 -15.64
C ASN A 173 8.52 7.32 -15.59
N GLY A 174 8.92 6.19 -14.97
CA GLY A 174 10.32 5.75 -14.93
C GLY A 174 11.25 6.66 -14.12
N ARG A 175 10.70 7.49 -13.23
CA ARG A 175 11.45 8.47 -12.42
C ARG A 175 12.01 7.89 -11.12
N VAL A 176 11.66 6.64 -10.77
CA VAL A 176 12.07 5.98 -9.54
C VAL A 176 13.07 4.86 -9.83
N SER A 177 14.16 4.83 -9.10
CA SER A 177 15.13 3.72 -9.13
C SER A 177 15.60 3.39 -7.72
N VAL A 178 16.00 2.14 -7.49
CA VAL A 178 16.58 1.70 -6.21
C VAL A 178 18.08 1.45 -6.40
N ARG A 179 18.91 2.10 -5.57
CA ARG A 179 20.37 1.93 -5.56
C ARG A 179 20.85 1.74 -4.13
N ASN A 180 21.59 0.68 -3.87
CA ASN A 180 22.11 0.37 -2.53
C ASN A 180 21.02 0.41 -1.43
N GLY A 181 19.82 -0.16 -1.72
CA GLY A 181 18.71 -0.19 -0.79
C GLY A 181 18.01 1.16 -0.56
N LYS A 182 18.34 2.19 -1.32
CA LYS A 182 17.72 3.52 -1.22
C LYS A 182 17.05 3.91 -2.54
N VAL A 183 15.93 4.61 -2.43
CA VAL A 183 15.23 5.16 -3.59
C VAL A 183 15.92 6.44 -4.06
N CYS A 184 16.12 6.52 -5.38
CA CYS A 184 16.53 7.73 -6.09
C CYS A 184 15.38 8.17 -7.00
N ILE A 185 14.95 9.41 -6.87
CA ILE A 185 13.93 10.05 -7.72
C ILE A 185 14.65 11.01 -8.67
N LYS A 186 14.33 10.90 -9.97
CA LYS A 186 14.83 11.84 -10.99
C LYS A 186 13.83 13.01 -11.09
N ASP A 187 14.37 14.18 -11.28
CA ASP A 187 13.58 15.42 -11.54
C ASP A 187 12.85 15.40 -12.88
#